data_0cfaa83d4f853c017e8179117f2bc7cf
#
_entry.id   0cfaa83d4f853c017e8179117f2bc7cf
#
_cell.length_a   1.000
_cell.length_b   1.000
_cell.length_c   1.000
_cell.angle_alpha   90.00
_cell.angle_beta   90.00
_cell.angle_gamma   90.00
#
_symmetry.space_group_name_H-M   'P 1'
#
loop_
_entity.id
_entity.type
_entity.pdbx_description
1 polymer ?
#
loop_
_entity_poly.entity_id
_entity_poly.type
_entity_poly.pdbx_seq_one_letter_code
_entity_poly.pdbx_strand_id
1 'polypeptide(L)'
;MNCFRLSALSLGLALTAIQLPACALDSFSTEIGTGTKTQMLRVGLQSNWNQAWFESNGTHLSGYWDFNLAAWRGNAYRNVKGQTQNLYTVGATPVFRFENSNKLGWYAEGGIGANYVSDLYNNDGNQLSTHFQFGDHIGAGYVFGNKLDVGFKLQHYSNGGYKKPNTGVNFVVLKAAYAF
;
A
#
# COMPACT_ATOMS: atom_id res chain seq x y z
N MET A 1 19.19 60.14 -32.35
CA MET A 1 17.98 59.68 -31.66
C MET A 1 17.84 58.19 -31.98
N ASN A 2 18.32 57.32 -31.10
CA ASN A 2 18.28 55.88 -31.30
C ASN A 2 17.13 55.30 -30.49
N CYS A 3 16.11 54.78 -31.20
CA CYS A 3 15.01 54.04 -30.59
C CYS A 3 15.43 52.63 -30.30
N PHE A 4 15.56 52.27 -29.05
CA PHE A 4 15.68 50.87 -28.59
C PHE A 4 14.31 50.18 -28.70
N ARG A 5 14.21 49.15 -29.51
CA ARG A 5 13.05 48.25 -29.53
C ARG A 5 13.28 47.13 -28.49
N LEU A 6 12.48 47.12 -27.44
CA LEU A 6 12.36 45.98 -26.52
C LEU A 6 11.55 44.89 -27.23
N SER A 7 12.21 43.77 -27.50
CA SER A 7 11.52 42.53 -27.93
C SER A 7 11.08 41.77 -26.67
N ALA A 8 9.78 41.69 -26.45
CA ALA A 8 9.21 40.84 -25.40
C ALA A 8 9.31 39.38 -25.81
N LEU A 9 10.15 38.57 -25.12
CA LEU A 9 10.18 37.13 -25.25
C LEU A 9 9.02 36.56 -24.43
N SER A 10 7.95 36.13 -25.07
CA SER A 10 6.87 35.36 -24.46
C SER A 10 7.33 33.91 -24.25
N LEU A 11 7.67 33.55 -23.01
CA LEU A 11 7.97 32.18 -22.59
C LEU A 11 6.65 31.42 -22.49
N GLY A 12 6.30 30.71 -23.54
CA GLY A 12 5.15 29.79 -23.55
C GLY A 12 5.43 28.58 -22.67
N LEU A 13 4.79 28.50 -21.51
CA LEU A 13 4.81 27.33 -20.65
C LEU A 13 3.95 26.24 -21.33
N ALA A 14 4.57 25.29 -22.02
CA ALA A 14 3.90 24.10 -22.51
C ALA A 14 3.58 23.20 -21.31
N LEU A 15 2.35 23.27 -20.80
CA LEU A 15 1.81 22.26 -19.91
C LEU A 15 1.63 20.98 -20.75
N THR A 16 2.62 20.10 -20.72
CA THR A 16 2.42 18.72 -21.14
C THR A 16 1.49 18.08 -20.11
N ALA A 17 0.22 17.92 -20.46
CA ALA A 17 -0.71 17.11 -19.70
C ALA A 17 -0.13 15.69 -19.69
N ILE A 18 0.43 15.27 -18.55
CA ILE A 18 0.79 13.88 -18.31
C ILE A 18 -0.56 13.15 -18.27
N GLN A 19 -0.91 12.52 -19.38
CA GLN A 19 -2.05 11.60 -19.40
C GLN A 19 -1.64 10.38 -18.57
N LEU A 20 -1.98 10.39 -17.29
CA LEU A 20 -1.93 9.18 -16.50
C LEU A 20 -2.91 8.19 -17.16
N PRO A 21 -2.48 6.96 -17.47
CA PRO A 21 -3.40 5.95 -17.97
C PRO A 21 -4.56 5.86 -16.97
N ALA A 22 -5.79 5.87 -17.46
CA ALA A 22 -6.96 5.68 -16.62
C ALA A 22 -6.80 4.31 -15.94
N CYS A 23 -6.38 4.28 -14.67
CA CYS A 23 -6.36 3.07 -13.87
C CYS A 23 -7.81 2.63 -13.69
N ALA A 24 -8.23 1.62 -14.43
CA ALA A 24 -9.48 0.94 -14.12
C ALA A 24 -9.32 0.32 -12.73
N LEU A 25 -10.26 0.60 -11.84
CA LEU A 25 -10.33 -0.05 -10.54
C LEU A 25 -11.10 -1.36 -10.73
N ASP A 26 -10.50 -2.46 -10.31
CA ASP A 26 -11.02 -3.81 -10.54
C ASP A 26 -11.60 -4.44 -9.28
N SER A 27 -11.15 -4.01 -8.10
CA SER A 27 -11.61 -4.55 -6.82
C SER A 27 -11.44 -3.55 -5.67
N PHE A 28 -12.22 -3.80 -4.62
CA PHE A 28 -12.12 -3.13 -3.33
C PHE A 28 -11.72 -4.14 -2.27
N SER A 29 -10.91 -3.72 -1.29
CA SER A 29 -10.50 -4.55 -0.15
C SER A 29 -10.76 -3.87 1.18
N THR A 30 -11.05 -4.68 2.20
CA THR A 30 -11.08 -4.29 3.61
C THR A 30 -10.19 -5.24 4.38
N GLU A 31 -9.39 -4.70 5.28
CA GLU A 31 -8.42 -5.47 6.05
C GLU A 31 -8.45 -5.05 7.52
N ILE A 32 -8.36 -6.03 8.39
CA ILE A 32 -8.15 -5.82 9.82
C ILE A 32 -6.81 -6.42 10.21
N GLY A 33 -6.01 -5.67 10.96
CA GLY A 33 -4.68 -6.09 11.38
C GLY A 33 -4.50 -5.97 12.89
N THR A 34 -3.70 -6.87 13.45
CA THR A 34 -3.26 -6.80 14.84
C THR A 34 -1.75 -6.93 14.90
N GLY A 35 -1.14 -6.06 15.70
CA GLY A 35 0.29 -6.05 16.01
C GLY A 35 0.52 -5.92 17.51
N THR A 36 1.77 -5.66 17.93
CA THR A 36 2.11 -5.48 19.33
C THR A 36 1.43 -4.21 19.88
N LYS A 37 0.38 -4.41 20.67
CA LYS A 37 -0.44 -3.33 21.25
C LYS A 37 -0.92 -2.29 20.25
N THR A 38 -1.13 -2.71 19.00
CA THR A 38 -1.61 -1.86 17.91
C THR A 38 -2.61 -2.63 17.05
N GLN A 39 -3.67 -1.96 16.64
CA GLN A 39 -4.68 -2.46 15.73
C GLN A 39 -4.68 -1.61 14.46
N MET A 40 -5.07 -2.19 13.34
CA MET A 40 -5.17 -1.55 12.04
C MET A 40 -6.51 -1.90 11.39
N LEU A 41 -7.18 -0.88 10.85
CA LEU A 41 -8.23 -1.03 9.85
C LEU A 41 -7.72 -0.39 8.56
N ARG A 42 -7.79 -1.11 7.44
CA ARG A 42 -7.30 -0.66 6.15
C ARG A 42 -8.36 -0.93 5.08
N VAL A 43 -8.48 -0.02 4.15
CA VAL A 43 -9.27 -0.17 2.92
C VAL A 43 -8.36 0.05 1.72
N GLY A 44 -8.62 -0.66 0.63
CA GLY A 44 -7.82 -0.58 -0.58
C GLY A 44 -8.67 -0.61 -1.84
N LEU A 45 -8.16 0.02 -2.88
CA LEU A 45 -8.63 -0.05 -4.25
C LEU A 45 -7.54 -0.69 -5.09
N GLN A 46 -7.88 -1.70 -5.88
CA GLN A 46 -6.91 -2.48 -6.64
C GLN A 46 -7.12 -2.27 -8.14
N SER A 47 -6.01 -2.16 -8.86
CA SER A 47 -5.98 -2.05 -10.32
C SER A 47 -5.05 -3.12 -10.88
N ASN A 48 -5.59 -4.09 -11.61
CA ASN A 48 -4.86 -5.21 -12.16
C ASN A 48 -3.95 -4.78 -13.31
N TRP A 49 -2.77 -5.39 -13.40
CA TRP A 49 -1.85 -5.13 -14.51
C TRP A 49 -2.24 -5.84 -15.80
N ASN A 50 -3.21 -6.79 -15.73
CA ASN A 50 -3.65 -7.61 -16.87
C ASN A 50 -2.49 -8.33 -17.56
N GLN A 51 -1.50 -8.76 -16.79
CA GLN A 51 -0.33 -9.50 -17.21
C GLN A 51 -0.37 -10.92 -16.63
N ALA A 52 0.15 -11.86 -17.38
CA ALA A 52 0.37 -13.23 -16.94
C ALA A 52 1.81 -13.61 -17.34
N TRP A 53 2.69 -13.69 -16.36
CA TRP A 53 4.07 -14.09 -16.55
C TRP A 53 4.28 -15.52 -16.09
N PHE A 54 5.22 -16.23 -16.71
CA PHE A 54 5.62 -17.59 -16.33
C PHE A 54 4.45 -18.60 -16.31
N GLU A 55 3.57 -18.49 -17.30
CA GLU A 55 2.44 -19.42 -17.43
C GLU A 55 2.92 -20.86 -17.57
N SER A 56 2.52 -21.71 -16.63
CA SER A 56 2.84 -23.14 -16.63
C SER A 56 1.84 -23.91 -15.78
N ASN A 57 1.44 -25.10 -16.25
CA ASN A 57 0.60 -26.03 -15.47
C ASN A 57 -0.69 -25.41 -14.91
N GLY A 58 -1.29 -24.44 -15.62
CA GLY A 58 -2.53 -23.80 -15.19
C GLY A 58 -2.35 -22.74 -14.11
N THR A 59 -1.11 -22.29 -13.86
CA THR A 59 -0.77 -21.19 -12.95
C THR A 59 0.04 -20.11 -13.65
N HIS A 60 0.07 -18.91 -13.09
CA HIS A 60 0.90 -17.79 -13.58
C HIS A 60 1.26 -16.83 -12.44
N LEU A 61 2.22 -15.97 -12.70
CA LEU A 61 2.47 -14.79 -11.90
C LEU A 61 1.72 -13.61 -12.52
N SER A 62 0.92 -12.92 -11.72
CA SER A 62 0.22 -11.70 -12.06
C SER A 62 0.55 -10.58 -11.08
N GLY A 63 -0.19 -9.48 -11.12
CA GLY A 63 -0.06 -8.43 -10.12
C GLY A 63 -1.07 -7.32 -10.28
N TYR A 64 -1.06 -6.43 -9.30
CA TYR A 64 -1.95 -5.29 -9.25
C TYR A 64 -1.33 -4.13 -8.45
N TRP A 65 -1.79 -2.92 -8.70
CA TRP A 65 -1.57 -1.81 -7.81
C TRP A 65 -2.61 -1.82 -6.69
N ASP A 66 -2.18 -1.65 -5.45
CA ASP A 66 -3.03 -1.52 -4.28
C ASP A 66 -2.87 -0.12 -3.70
N PHE A 67 -3.87 0.73 -3.93
CA PHE A 67 -3.97 2.08 -3.37
C PHE A 67 -4.77 2.00 -2.08
N ASN A 68 -4.22 2.47 -0.96
CA ASN A 68 -4.81 2.18 0.34
C ASN A 68 -4.84 3.36 1.29
N LEU A 69 -5.79 3.30 2.22
CA LEU A 69 -5.89 4.12 3.40
C LEU A 69 -6.00 3.22 4.62
N ALA A 70 -5.33 3.57 5.72
CA ALA A 70 -5.50 2.84 6.96
C ALA A 70 -5.55 3.76 8.18
N ALA A 71 -6.23 3.28 9.22
CA ALA A 71 -6.23 3.84 10.56
C ALA A 71 -5.55 2.85 11.51
N TRP A 72 -4.58 3.32 12.28
CA TRP A 72 -3.90 2.54 13.32
C TRP A 72 -4.25 3.09 14.68
N ARG A 73 -4.40 2.21 15.65
CA ARG A 73 -4.61 2.56 17.05
C ARG A 73 -3.65 1.79 17.94
N GLY A 74 -2.62 2.46 18.44
CA GLY A 74 -1.76 1.97 19.52
C GLY A 74 -2.37 2.24 20.90
N ASN A 75 -2.10 1.37 21.87
CA ASN A 75 -2.63 1.48 23.25
C ASN A 75 -1.54 1.50 24.33
N ALA A 76 -0.31 1.79 23.95
CA ALA A 76 0.84 1.99 24.83
C ALA A 76 1.74 3.13 24.32
N TYR A 77 1.13 4.29 24.00
CA TYR A 77 1.86 5.45 23.48
C TYR A 77 2.96 5.89 24.44
N ARG A 78 4.17 6.10 23.90
CA ARG A 78 5.38 6.41 24.68
C ARG A 78 5.64 5.43 25.83
N ASN A 79 5.32 4.15 25.63
CA ASN A 79 5.45 3.08 26.61
C ASN A 79 4.53 3.21 27.85
N VAL A 80 3.54 4.08 27.80
CA VAL A 80 2.57 4.25 28.89
C VAL A 80 1.32 3.42 28.58
N LYS A 81 1.11 2.34 29.36
CA LYS A 81 -0.05 1.44 29.23
C LYS A 81 -1.36 2.22 29.31
N GLY A 82 -2.25 2.01 28.35
CA GLY A 82 -3.56 2.66 28.26
C GLY A 82 -3.55 4.02 27.57
N GLN A 83 -2.40 4.66 27.34
CA GLN A 83 -2.32 5.82 26.46
C GLN A 83 -2.44 5.39 25.00
N THR A 84 -3.29 6.09 24.25
CA THR A 84 -3.57 5.76 22.86
C THR A 84 -2.84 6.70 21.92
N GLN A 85 -2.40 6.15 20.77
CA GLN A 85 -1.94 6.91 19.62
C GLN A 85 -2.77 6.48 18.41
N ASN A 86 -3.45 7.42 17.76
CA ASN A 86 -4.16 7.19 16.51
C ASN A 86 -3.36 7.79 15.36
N LEU A 87 -3.22 7.02 14.29
CA LEU A 87 -2.47 7.38 13.09
C LEU A 87 -3.28 7.00 11.86
N TYR A 88 -3.06 7.75 10.79
CA TYR A 88 -3.63 7.44 9.47
C TYR A 88 -2.50 7.23 8.49
N THR A 89 -2.70 6.33 7.54
CA THR A 89 -1.75 6.10 6.46
C THR A 89 -2.44 6.19 5.11
N VAL A 90 -1.69 6.65 4.13
CA VAL A 90 -2.05 6.56 2.71
C VAL A 90 -0.88 5.94 1.98
N GLY A 91 -1.15 5.02 1.06
CA GLY A 91 -0.09 4.31 0.38
C GLY A 91 -0.47 3.75 -0.97
N ALA A 92 0.57 3.37 -1.72
CA ALA A 92 0.47 2.64 -2.98
C ALA A 92 1.50 1.51 -2.99
N THR A 93 1.04 0.30 -3.31
CA THR A 93 1.86 -0.91 -3.27
C THR A 93 1.69 -1.70 -4.56
N PRO A 94 2.75 -1.93 -5.34
CA PRO A 94 2.76 -2.96 -6.36
C PRO A 94 2.77 -4.33 -5.67
N VAL A 95 1.81 -5.17 -6.01
CA VAL A 95 1.64 -6.51 -5.46
C VAL A 95 1.81 -7.52 -6.57
N PHE A 96 2.68 -8.49 -6.37
CA PHE A 96 2.83 -9.66 -7.22
C PHE A 96 2.04 -10.81 -6.62
N ARG A 97 1.30 -11.52 -7.47
CA ARG A 97 0.46 -12.63 -7.06
C ARG A 97 0.69 -13.84 -7.97
N PHE A 98 1.04 -14.96 -7.34
CA PHE A 98 1.06 -16.26 -7.99
C PHE A 98 -0.27 -16.95 -7.77
N GLU A 99 -0.97 -17.26 -8.86
CA GLU A 99 -2.36 -17.74 -8.82
C GLU A 99 -2.67 -18.69 -9.98
N ASN A 100 -3.84 -19.32 -9.94
CA ASN A 100 -4.34 -20.11 -11.06
C ASN A 100 -4.68 -19.22 -12.26
N SER A 101 -4.56 -19.74 -13.48
CA SER A 101 -4.81 -19.01 -14.73
C SER A 101 -6.25 -18.49 -14.84
N ASN A 102 -7.22 -19.11 -14.17
CA ASN A 102 -8.61 -18.64 -14.07
C ASN A 102 -8.84 -17.63 -12.93
N LYS A 103 -7.77 -17.26 -12.19
CA LYS A 103 -7.78 -16.36 -11.03
C LYS A 103 -8.68 -16.84 -9.87
N LEU A 104 -9.07 -18.09 -9.84
CA LEU A 104 -9.87 -18.68 -8.77
C LEU A 104 -9.02 -19.68 -7.94
N GLY A 105 -9.40 -19.88 -6.69
CA GLY A 105 -8.71 -20.81 -5.80
C GLY A 105 -7.58 -20.17 -5.00
N TRP A 106 -6.60 -20.97 -4.61
CA TRP A 106 -5.48 -20.54 -3.78
C TRP A 106 -4.50 -19.63 -4.52
N TYR A 107 -3.97 -18.64 -3.82
CA TYR A 107 -2.89 -17.79 -4.30
C TYR A 107 -1.88 -17.51 -3.18
N ALA A 108 -0.69 -17.07 -3.59
CA ALA A 108 0.32 -16.44 -2.74
C ALA A 108 0.64 -15.05 -3.30
N GLU A 109 0.87 -14.07 -2.44
CA GLU A 109 1.18 -12.71 -2.88
C GLU A 109 2.28 -12.06 -2.03
N GLY A 110 2.92 -11.06 -2.59
CA GLY A 110 3.88 -10.21 -1.90
C GLY A 110 4.05 -8.88 -2.59
N GLY A 111 4.34 -7.85 -1.81
CA GLY A 111 4.52 -6.51 -2.33
C GLY A 111 5.33 -5.63 -1.40
N ILE A 112 5.95 -4.59 -1.97
CA ILE A 112 6.63 -3.52 -1.23
C ILE A 112 6.13 -2.20 -1.79
N GLY A 113 5.57 -1.33 -0.94
CA GLY A 113 4.98 -0.07 -1.36
C GLY A 113 5.44 1.11 -0.54
N ALA A 114 5.10 2.29 -1.05
CA ALA A 114 5.33 3.57 -0.39
C ALA A 114 4.10 3.96 0.44
N ASN A 115 4.33 4.35 1.69
CA ASN A 115 3.27 4.79 2.60
C ASN A 115 3.68 6.08 3.29
N TYR A 116 2.72 6.97 3.48
CA TYR A 116 2.85 8.16 4.31
C TYR A 116 2.01 7.95 5.58
N VAL A 117 2.61 8.18 6.74
CA VAL A 117 1.99 8.07 8.06
C VAL A 117 1.79 9.48 8.63
N SER A 118 0.61 9.76 9.14
CA SER A 118 0.20 11.10 9.58
C SER A 118 1.00 11.64 10.76
N ASP A 119 1.62 10.78 11.56
CA ASP A 119 2.46 11.16 12.71
C ASP A 119 3.55 10.10 12.94
N LEU A 120 4.57 10.43 13.72
CA LEU A 120 5.65 9.51 14.07
C LEU A 120 5.14 8.47 15.09
N TYR A 121 5.24 7.20 14.72
CA TYR A 121 4.79 6.11 15.56
C TYR A 121 5.72 5.91 16.78
N ASN A 122 5.13 5.83 17.97
CA ASN A 122 5.85 5.53 19.20
C ASN A 122 4.94 4.79 20.19
N ASN A 123 4.98 3.45 20.15
CA ASN A 123 4.06 2.62 20.92
C ASN A 123 4.74 1.32 21.35
N ASP A 124 4.72 1.02 22.64
CA ASP A 124 5.22 -0.22 23.25
C ASP A 124 6.66 -0.58 22.81
N GLY A 125 7.57 0.40 22.85
CA GLY A 125 8.97 0.24 22.44
C GLY A 125 9.24 0.29 20.95
N ASN A 126 8.20 0.22 20.10
CA ASN A 126 8.34 0.34 18.66
C ASN A 126 8.22 1.79 18.22
N GLN A 127 9.13 2.23 17.35
CA GLN A 127 9.20 3.60 16.88
C GLN A 127 9.50 3.68 15.38
N LEU A 128 8.83 4.63 14.71
CA LEU A 128 9.12 5.04 13.35
C LEU A 128 9.44 6.53 13.36
N SER A 129 10.60 6.90 12.83
CA SER A 129 11.15 8.27 12.93
C SER A 129 10.92 9.13 11.70
N THR A 130 10.17 8.64 10.71
CA THR A 130 9.81 9.38 9.50
C THR A 130 8.33 9.18 9.19
N HIS A 131 7.73 10.14 8.48
CA HIS A 131 6.38 9.99 7.93
C HIS A 131 6.36 9.02 6.73
N PHE A 132 7.41 9.01 5.92
CA PHE A 132 7.56 8.03 4.85
C PHE A 132 7.98 6.68 5.41
N GLN A 133 7.27 5.61 5.01
CA GLN A 133 7.56 4.23 5.36
C GLN A 133 7.45 3.35 4.10
N PHE A 134 8.30 2.37 4.00
CA PHE A 134 8.02 1.21 3.19
C PHE A 134 6.98 0.35 3.91
N GLY A 135 5.97 -0.13 3.16
CA GLY A 135 5.01 -1.12 3.64
C GLY A 135 5.18 -2.37 2.79
N ASP A 136 5.74 -3.41 3.36
CA ASP A 136 5.96 -4.67 2.68
C ASP A 136 5.11 -5.78 3.31
N HIS A 137 4.70 -6.73 2.47
CA HIS A 137 3.93 -7.87 2.95
C HIS A 137 4.20 -9.12 2.13
N ILE A 138 3.95 -10.25 2.78
CA ILE A 138 3.72 -11.55 2.16
C ILE A 138 2.38 -12.07 2.62
N GLY A 139 1.69 -12.81 1.78
CA GLY A 139 0.37 -13.34 2.12
C GLY A 139 -0.05 -14.51 1.25
N ALA A 140 -1.15 -15.12 1.64
CA ALA A 140 -1.83 -16.16 0.88
C ALA A 140 -3.34 -16.04 1.11
N GLY A 141 -4.13 -16.55 0.17
CA GLY A 141 -5.57 -16.50 0.28
C GLY A 141 -6.26 -17.40 -0.73
N TYR A 142 -7.56 -17.22 -0.81
CA TYR A 142 -8.44 -17.99 -1.67
C TYR A 142 -9.49 -17.10 -2.33
N VAL A 143 -9.59 -17.17 -3.65
CA VAL A 143 -10.61 -16.49 -4.44
C VAL A 143 -11.74 -17.44 -4.74
N PHE A 144 -12.94 -17.11 -4.27
CA PHE A 144 -14.15 -17.89 -4.49
C PHE A 144 -14.77 -17.61 -5.86
N GLY A 145 -15.59 -18.55 -6.36
CA GLY A 145 -16.26 -18.39 -7.66
C GLY A 145 -17.23 -17.20 -7.76
N ASN A 146 -17.64 -16.62 -6.62
CA ASN A 146 -18.44 -15.41 -6.54
C ASN A 146 -17.59 -14.13 -6.48
N LYS A 147 -16.30 -14.20 -6.80
CA LYS A 147 -15.31 -13.10 -6.80
C LYS A 147 -14.92 -12.56 -5.41
N LEU A 148 -15.38 -13.19 -4.32
CA LEU A 148 -14.88 -12.88 -2.98
C LEU A 148 -13.48 -13.45 -2.83
N ASP A 149 -12.54 -12.65 -2.35
CA ASP A 149 -11.16 -13.00 -2.03
C ASP A 149 -10.96 -12.87 -0.52
N VAL A 150 -10.54 -13.93 0.14
CA VAL A 150 -10.22 -13.93 1.58
C VAL A 150 -8.79 -14.41 1.75
N GLY A 151 -8.00 -13.66 2.52
CA GLY A 151 -6.59 -13.97 2.70
C GLY A 151 -6.01 -13.47 4.01
N PHE A 152 -4.80 -13.98 4.31
CA PHE A 152 -3.96 -13.54 5.41
C PHE A 152 -2.68 -12.92 4.87
N LYS A 153 -2.18 -11.87 5.57
CA LYS A 153 -0.91 -11.23 5.27
C LYS A 153 -0.10 -11.03 6.55
N LEU A 154 1.21 -11.13 6.42
CA LEU A 154 2.17 -10.57 7.36
C LEU A 154 2.63 -9.24 6.78
N GLN A 155 2.28 -8.15 7.43
CA GLN A 155 2.55 -6.78 6.97
C GLN A 155 3.59 -6.14 7.86
N HIS A 156 4.62 -5.55 7.26
CA HIS A 156 5.66 -4.79 7.94
C HIS A 156 5.68 -3.35 7.45
N TYR A 157 5.99 -2.41 8.36
CA TYR A 157 6.23 -1.01 8.04
C TYR A 157 7.54 -0.55 8.65
N SER A 158 8.40 0.05 7.85
CA SER A 158 9.66 0.66 8.30
C SER A 158 10.18 1.69 7.29
N ASN A 159 11.10 2.54 7.70
CA ASN A 159 11.76 3.46 6.77
C ASN A 159 13.02 2.88 6.09
N GLY A 160 13.20 1.54 6.13
CA GLY A 160 14.38 0.88 5.55
C GLY A 160 15.69 1.18 6.28
N GLY A 161 15.64 1.73 7.49
CA GLY A 161 16.83 2.13 8.25
C GLY A 161 17.40 3.50 7.86
N TYR A 162 16.72 4.24 6.99
CA TYR A 162 17.15 5.57 6.54
C TYR A 162 17.32 6.55 7.73
N LYS A 163 16.44 6.47 8.73
CA LYS A 163 16.53 7.29 9.95
C LYS A 163 16.19 6.46 11.18
N LYS A 164 17.00 6.62 12.25
CA LYS A 164 16.75 5.99 13.55
C LYS A 164 15.97 6.96 14.48
N PRO A 165 15.15 6.44 15.45
CA PRO A 165 14.80 5.03 15.66
C PRO A 165 13.91 4.47 14.54
N ASN A 166 14.08 3.19 14.21
CA ASN A 166 13.28 2.47 13.23
C ASN A 166 13.22 0.99 13.62
N THR A 167 12.39 0.66 14.58
CA THR A 167 12.20 -0.73 15.05
C THR A 167 11.21 -1.50 14.18
N GLY A 168 10.49 -0.78 13.32
CA GLY A 168 9.43 -1.34 12.48
C GLY A 168 8.13 -1.61 13.25
N VAL A 169 7.07 -1.82 12.51
CA VAL A 169 5.75 -2.22 13.04
C VAL A 169 5.23 -3.38 12.20
N ASN A 170 4.86 -4.46 12.87
CA ASN A 170 4.37 -5.68 12.23
C ASN A 170 2.90 -5.90 12.56
N PHE A 171 2.14 -6.38 11.57
CA PHE A 171 0.74 -6.79 11.71
C PHE A 171 0.53 -8.18 11.10
N VAL A 172 -0.29 -8.98 11.79
CA VAL A 172 -1.00 -10.08 11.17
C VAL A 172 -2.32 -9.53 10.68
N VAL A 173 -2.64 -9.74 9.41
CA VAL A 173 -3.75 -9.09 8.72
C VAL A 173 -4.68 -10.13 8.14
N LEU A 174 -5.97 -9.99 8.39
CA LEU A 174 -7.05 -10.66 7.67
C LEU A 174 -7.58 -9.71 6.60
N LYS A 175 -7.64 -10.19 5.36
CA LYS A 175 -8.12 -9.45 4.18
C LYS A 175 -9.40 -10.07 3.66
N ALA A 176 -10.34 -9.22 3.26
CA ALA A 176 -11.45 -9.55 2.39
C ALA A 176 -11.47 -8.55 1.22
N ALA A 177 -11.55 -9.04 -0.02
CA ALA A 177 -11.67 -8.20 -1.21
C ALA A 177 -12.78 -8.73 -2.12
N TYR A 178 -13.31 -7.84 -2.97
CA TYR A 178 -14.35 -8.18 -3.93
C TYR A 178 -14.05 -7.50 -5.27
N ALA A 179 -14.03 -8.31 -6.34
CA ALA A 179 -13.86 -7.83 -7.70
C ALA A 179 -15.23 -7.48 -8.32
N PHE A 180 -15.30 -6.39 -9.08
CA PHE A 180 -16.53 -5.95 -9.78
C PHE A 180 -16.48 -6.21 -11.27
#